data_1f1aa957bdd90689cfa4532fb526f2fd
#
_entry.id   1f1aa957bdd90689cfa4532fb526f2fd
#
_cell.length_a   1.000
_cell.length_b   1.000
_cell.length_c   1.000
_cell.angle_alpha   90.00
_cell.angle_beta   90.00
_cell.angle_gamma   90.00
#
_symmetry.space_group_name_H-M   'P 1'
#
loop_
_entity.id
_entity.type
_entity.pdbx_description
1 polymer ?
#
loop_
_entity_poly.entity_id
_entity_poly.type
_entity_poly.pdbx_seq_one_letter_code
_entity_poly.pdbx_strand_id
1 'polypeptide(L)'
;FCLSRGLGDVYKRQVVGISGGLDSTLALLVTVRAFDLLGLDRSGITCVTMPCFGTTDRTYGNAVTLTKRLSSTLREINIKAAVHQHFADIGHDESLHNVTYENGQARERTQILMDIANQTNGMVIGTGDMSELALGWATYNGDHMSMYGVNVSIPKTLVRHLVRYYADNCKDKELSDTLLDILDTPVSPELLPPQEDGTIAVSYTHLRA
;
A
#
# COMPACT_ATOMS: atom_id res chain seq x y z
N PHE A 1 -21.36 -15.48 4.33
CA PHE A 1 -20.39 -15.91 5.36
C PHE A 1 -19.86 -14.74 6.20
N CYS A 2 -19.65 -13.57 5.60
CA CYS A 2 -19.27 -12.34 6.33
C CYS A 2 -20.41 -11.77 7.19
N LEU A 3 -21.66 -12.09 6.90
CA LEU A 3 -22.84 -11.61 7.62
C LEU A 3 -23.09 -12.33 8.95
N SER A 4 -22.47 -13.50 9.18
CA SER A 4 -22.70 -14.29 10.40
C SER A 4 -21.77 -13.93 11.57
N ARG A 5 -20.68 -13.22 11.30
CA ARG A 5 -19.81 -12.64 12.33
C ARG A 5 -20.21 -11.18 12.45
N GLY A 6 -20.94 -10.82 13.48
CA GLY A 6 -21.44 -9.46 13.67
C GLY A 6 -20.39 -8.41 13.35
N LEU A 7 -20.77 -7.39 12.58
CA LEU A 7 -19.92 -6.25 12.19
C LEU A 7 -19.33 -5.48 13.40
N GLY A 8 -19.69 -5.89 14.61
CA GLY A 8 -19.41 -5.17 15.86
C GLY A 8 -17.95 -4.92 16.20
N ASP A 9 -17.01 -5.70 15.65
CA ASP A 9 -15.59 -5.54 15.96
C ASP A 9 -14.69 -5.29 14.72
N VAL A 10 -15.24 -5.40 13.51
CA VAL A 10 -14.48 -5.19 12.25
C VAL A 10 -13.87 -3.80 12.18
N TYR A 11 -14.56 -2.78 12.70
CA TYR A 11 -14.06 -1.40 12.71
C TYR A 11 -12.88 -1.18 13.66
N LYS A 12 -12.64 -2.09 14.63
CA LYS A 12 -11.56 -1.98 15.61
C LYS A 12 -10.21 -2.48 15.09
N ARG A 13 -10.19 -3.16 13.95
CA ARG A 13 -8.97 -3.72 13.36
C ARG A 13 -8.93 -3.45 11.87
N GLN A 14 -7.92 -2.74 11.44
CA GLN A 14 -7.72 -2.37 10.04
C GLN A 14 -6.37 -2.91 9.56
N VAL A 15 -6.33 -3.38 8.32
CA VAL A 15 -5.11 -3.84 7.67
C VAL A 15 -4.82 -2.92 6.49
N VAL A 16 -3.63 -2.34 6.44
CA VAL A 16 -3.22 -1.39 5.40
C VAL A 16 -1.90 -1.86 4.81
N GLY A 17 -1.85 -2.07 3.50
CA GLY A 17 -0.59 -2.27 2.79
C GLY A 17 0.18 -0.95 2.73
N ILE A 18 1.41 -0.91 3.28
CA ILE A 18 2.25 0.28 3.31
C ILE A 18 3.47 0.06 2.42
N SER A 19 3.49 0.76 1.28
CA SER A 19 4.62 0.76 0.35
C SER A 19 5.64 1.86 0.66
N GLY A 20 5.25 2.87 1.43
CA GLY A 20 6.01 4.12 1.59
C GLY A 20 5.74 5.13 0.48
N GLY A 21 4.78 4.84 -0.40
CA GLY A 21 4.28 5.74 -1.43
C GLY A 21 3.13 6.63 -0.94
N LEU A 22 2.73 7.57 -1.79
CA LEU A 22 1.81 8.65 -1.46
C LEU A 22 0.40 8.16 -1.07
N ASP A 23 -0.13 7.19 -1.82
CA ASP A 23 -1.51 6.73 -1.66
C ASP A 23 -1.70 5.91 -0.40
N SER A 24 -0.77 4.99 -0.12
CA SER A 24 -0.76 4.21 1.12
C SER A 24 -0.57 5.12 2.34
N THR A 25 0.21 6.20 2.19
CA THR A 25 0.39 7.21 3.23
C THR A 25 -0.92 7.92 3.55
N LEU A 26 -1.65 8.44 2.54
CA LEU A 26 -2.94 9.08 2.79
C LEU A 26 -3.95 8.12 3.41
N ALA A 27 -4.02 6.88 2.90
CA ALA A 27 -4.92 5.87 3.46
C ALA A 27 -4.64 5.60 4.94
N LEU A 28 -3.36 5.51 5.34
CA LEU A 28 -2.99 5.36 6.73
C LEU A 28 -3.34 6.59 7.57
N LEU A 29 -3.05 7.80 7.09
CA LEU A 29 -3.38 9.04 7.81
C LEU A 29 -4.89 9.18 8.07
N VAL A 30 -5.72 8.86 7.08
CA VAL A 30 -7.19 8.86 7.21
C VAL A 30 -7.64 7.81 8.22
N THR A 31 -7.07 6.59 8.16
CA THR A 31 -7.40 5.50 9.09
C THR A 31 -7.04 5.86 10.52
N VAL A 32 -5.84 6.41 10.74
CA VAL A 32 -5.39 6.90 12.06
C VAL A 32 -6.34 8.00 12.57
N ARG A 33 -6.69 8.95 11.72
CA ARG A 33 -7.63 10.01 12.10
C ARG A 33 -9.00 9.47 12.50
N ALA A 34 -9.50 8.47 11.80
CA ALA A 34 -10.76 7.80 12.14
C ALA A 34 -10.67 7.10 13.50
N PHE A 35 -9.56 6.41 13.78
CA PHE A 35 -9.32 5.77 15.08
C PHE A 35 -9.30 6.79 16.23
N ASP A 36 -8.60 7.92 16.04
CA ASP A 36 -8.55 9.00 17.03
C ASP A 36 -9.94 9.57 17.33
N LEU A 37 -10.74 9.80 16.29
CA LEU A 37 -12.11 10.33 16.44
C LEU A 37 -13.05 9.36 17.17
N LEU A 38 -12.82 8.06 17.00
CA LEU A 38 -13.59 7.01 17.65
C LEU A 38 -13.05 6.62 19.03
N GLY A 39 -11.92 7.19 19.45
CA GLY A 39 -11.26 6.82 20.70
C GLY A 39 -10.70 5.40 20.71
N LEU A 40 -10.34 4.86 19.53
CA LEU A 40 -9.77 3.53 19.37
C LEU A 40 -8.25 3.56 19.49
N ASP A 41 -7.67 2.48 19.99
CA ASP A 41 -6.23 2.31 20.05
C ASP A 41 -5.65 2.10 18.65
N ARG A 42 -4.69 2.95 18.25
CA ARG A 42 -4.01 2.90 16.94
C ARG A 42 -3.26 1.58 16.71
N SER A 43 -2.92 0.82 17.75
CA SER A 43 -2.36 -0.53 17.63
C SER A 43 -3.30 -1.52 16.93
N GLY A 44 -4.59 -1.20 16.84
CA GLY A 44 -5.58 -1.91 16.03
C GLY A 44 -5.40 -1.74 14.52
N ILE A 45 -4.55 -0.81 14.08
CA ILE A 45 -4.18 -0.61 12.68
C ILE A 45 -2.91 -1.42 12.40
N THR A 46 -3.01 -2.48 11.60
CA THR A 46 -1.89 -3.31 11.16
C THR A 46 -1.40 -2.81 9.80
N CYS A 47 -0.26 -2.17 9.80
CA CYS A 47 0.45 -1.75 8.59
C CYS A 47 1.35 -2.89 8.12
N VAL A 48 1.18 -3.34 6.88
CA VAL A 48 1.95 -4.45 6.32
C VAL A 48 2.86 -3.92 5.22
N THR A 49 4.18 -4.00 5.42
CA THR A 49 5.14 -3.74 4.35
C THR A 49 5.61 -5.07 3.76
N MET A 50 5.61 -5.15 2.44
CA MET A 50 5.88 -6.39 1.71
C MET A 50 6.97 -6.17 0.65
N PRO A 51 8.26 -6.11 1.08
CA PRO A 51 9.38 -5.92 0.16
C PRO A 51 9.41 -6.99 -0.94
N CYS A 52 9.57 -6.53 -2.18
CA CYS A 52 9.76 -7.35 -3.37
C CYS A 52 10.82 -6.74 -4.29
N PHE A 53 10.82 -7.07 -5.56
CA PHE A 53 11.89 -6.73 -6.51
C PHE A 53 12.06 -5.21 -6.75
N GLY A 54 10.96 -4.44 -6.77
CA GLY A 54 10.99 -2.99 -7.00
C GLY A 54 11.07 -2.14 -5.73
N THR A 55 11.14 -2.74 -4.54
CA THR A 55 11.18 -1.99 -3.28
C THR A 55 12.57 -1.36 -3.09
N THR A 56 12.62 -0.04 -2.88
CA THR A 56 13.86 0.69 -2.58
C THR A 56 14.05 0.88 -1.07
N ASP A 57 15.29 1.08 -0.62
CA ASP A 57 15.59 1.36 0.79
C ASP A 57 14.86 2.63 1.29
N ARG A 58 14.70 3.64 0.42
CA ARG A 58 13.99 4.88 0.74
C ARG A 58 12.51 4.63 1.02
N THR A 59 11.81 3.97 0.11
CA THR A 59 10.37 3.68 0.28
C THR A 59 10.13 2.76 1.47
N TYR A 60 10.98 1.77 1.66
CA TYR A 60 10.94 0.90 2.83
C TYR A 60 11.14 1.68 4.15
N GLY A 61 12.19 2.52 4.21
CA GLY A 61 12.47 3.37 5.38
C GLY A 61 11.30 4.29 5.72
N ASN A 62 10.68 4.91 4.70
CA ASN A 62 9.50 5.75 4.86
C ASN A 62 8.30 4.96 5.43
N ALA A 63 8.03 3.76 4.93
CA ALA A 63 6.94 2.91 5.43
C ALA A 63 7.13 2.55 6.91
N VAL A 64 8.35 2.19 7.30
CA VAL A 64 8.69 1.83 8.69
C VAL A 64 8.57 3.03 9.61
N THR A 65 9.15 4.18 9.24
CA THR A 65 9.13 5.40 10.04
C THR A 65 7.70 5.91 10.21
N LEU A 66 6.95 6.01 9.12
CA LEU A 66 5.56 6.44 9.12
C LEU A 66 4.71 5.59 10.09
N THR A 67 4.80 4.26 9.99
CA THR A 67 4.03 3.35 10.85
C THR A 67 4.38 3.53 12.32
N LYS A 68 5.67 3.61 12.65
CA LYS A 68 6.15 3.80 14.03
C LYS A 68 5.70 5.15 14.60
N ARG A 69 5.86 6.24 13.84
CA ARG A 69 5.50 7.59 14.30
C ARG A 69 4.00 7.76 14.50
N LEU A 70 3.18 7.03 13.74
CA LEU A 70 1.72 7.00 13.90
C LEU A 70 1.24 6.01 14.97
N SER A 71 2.15 5.29 15.65
CA SER A 71 1.85 4.31 16.71
C SER A 71 0.97 3.16 16.23
N SER A 72 1.07 2.79 14.95
CA SER A 72 0.39 1.65 14.37
C SER A 72 1.25 0.39 14.47
N THR A 73 0.64 -0.79 14.35
CA THR A 73 1.35 -2.07 14.39
C THR A 73 2.01 -2.36 13.05
N LEU A 74 3.33 -2.52 13.02
CA LEU A 74 4.08 -2.88 11.81
C LEU A 74 4.21 -4.40 11.68
N ARG A 75 3.90 -4.93 10.49
CA ARG A 75 4.29 -6.29 10.06
C ARG A 75 5.11 -6.19 8.77
N GLU A 76 6.23 -6.87 8.77
CA GLU A 76 7.10 -6.97 7.60
C GLU A 76 7.05 -8.40 7.06
N ILE A 77 6.73 -8.55 5.78
CA ILE A 77 6.61 -9.84 5.12
C ILE A 77 7.34 -9.76 3.78
N ASN A 78 8.51 -10.38 3.69
CA ASN A 78 9.24 -10.48 2.43
C ASN A 78 8.54 -11.51 1.53
N ILE A 79 8.02 -11.06 0.40
CA ILE A 79 7.24 -11.91 -0.52
C ILE A 79 8.06 -12.51 -1.65
N LYS A 80 9.36 -12.21 -1.75
CA LYS A 80 10.20 -12.67 -2.87
C LYS A 80 10.15 -14.18 -3.08
N ALA A 81 10.28 -14.95 -1.99
CA ALA A 81 10.27 -16.41 -2.08
C ALA A 81 8.94 -16.97 -2.59
N ALA A 82 7.81 -16.41 -2.15
CA ALA A 82 6.48 -16.83 -2.60
C ALA A 82 6.27 -16.49 -4.08
N VAL A 83 6.70 -15.29 -4.51
CA VAL A 83 6.60 -14.85 -5.90
C VAL A 83 7.48 -15.70 -6.83
N HIS A 84 8.72 -16.01 -6.42
CA HIS A 84 9.59 -16.92 -7.17
C HIS A 84 8.95 -18.31 -7.33
N GLN A 85 8.40 -18.87 -6.25
CA GLN A 85 7.72 -20.15 -6.32
C GLN A 85 6.51 -20.10 -7.25
N HIS A 86 5.70 -19.05 -7.17
CA HIS A 86 4.56 -18.85 -8.05
C HIS A 86 4.97 -18.80 -9.52
N PHE A 87 6.03 -18.05 -9.86
CA PHE A 87 6.54 -17.96 -11.22
C PHE A 87 7.05 -19.32 -11.74
N ALA A 88 7.77 -20.06 -10.89
CA ALA A 88 8.21 -21.42 -11.23
C ALA A 88 7.02 -22.36 -11.50
N ASP A 89 5.98 -22.31 -10.67
CA ASP A 89 4.79 -23.17 -10.78
C ASP A 89 4.00 -22.93 -12.09
N ILE A 90 3.92 -21.67 -12.55
CA ILE A 90 3.24 -21.31 -13.80
C ILE A 90 4.17 -21.33 -15.03
N GLY A 91 5.46 -21.64 -14.87
CA GLY A 91 6.44 -21.63 -15.95
C GLY A 91 6.74 -20.25 -16.52
N HIS A 92 6.62 -19.18 -15.70
CA HIS A 92 6.94 -17.83 -16.12
C HIS A 92 8.45 -17.57 -16.07
N ASP A 93 9.02 -17.02 -17.15
CA ASP A 93 10.40 -16.57 -17.20
C ASP A 93 10.52 -15.21 -16.45
N GLU A 94 11.20 -15.20 -15.32
CA GLU A 94 11.36 -14.03 -14.47
C GLU A 94 12.17 -12.89 -15.12
N SER A 95 12.92 -13.15 -16.18
CA SER A 95 13.58 -12.11 -16.96
C SER A 95 12.59 -11.27 -17.77
N LEU A 96 11.37 -11.76 -17.97
CA LEU A 96 10.32 -11.07 -18.71
C LEU A 96 9.47 -10.21 -17.76
N HIS A 97 9.85 -8.95 -17.61
CA HIS A 97 9.14 -7.97 -16.80
C HIS A 97 7.86 -7.47 -17.48
N ASN A 98 6.91 -8.37 -17.68
CA ASN A 98 5.63 -8.12 -18.35
C ASN A 98 4.47 -8.05 -17.34
N VAL A 99 3.24 -7.97 -17.83
CA VAL A 99 2.04 -7.90 -17.00
C VAL A 99 1.87 -9.11 -16.05
N THR A 100 2.40 -10.30 -16.40
CA THR A 100 2.40 -11.48 -15.52
C THR A 100 3.31 -11.25 -14.32
N TYR A 101 4.51 -10.70 -14.56
CA TYR A 101 5.48 -10.36 -13.53
C TYR A 101 4.94 -9.34 -12.53
N GLU A 102 4.29 -8.27 -13.02
CA GLU A 102 3.69 -7.25 -12.17
C GLU A 102 2.48 -7.79 -11.39
N ASN A 103 1.53 -8.41 -12.09
CA ASN A 103 0.31 -8.92 -11.48
C ASN A 103 0.56 -10.05 -10.48
N GLY A 104 1.56 -10.90 -10.69
CA GLY A 104 1.95 -11.94 -9.74
C GLY A 104 2.33 -11.35 -8.38
N GLN A 105 3.19 -10.33 -8.39
CA GLN A 105 3.59 -9.63 -7.17
C GLN A 105 2.42 -8.90 -6.47
N ALA A 106 1.59 -8.20 -7.26
CA ALA A 106 0.45 -7.47 -6.72
C ALA A 106 -0.59 -8.39 -6.08
N ARG A 107 -0.88 -9.55 -6.70
CA ARG A 107 -1.82 -10.52 -6.15
C ARG A 107 -1.30 -11.19 -4.89
N GLU A 108 -0.01 -11.49 -4.81
CA GLU A 108 0.61 -12.03 -3.58
C GLU A 108 0.42 -11.04 -2.41
N ARG A 109 0.66 -9.76 -2.63
CA ARG A 109 0.41 -8.72 -1.61
C ARG A 109 -1.06 -8.68 -1.18
N THR A 110 -1.97 -8.74 -2.14
CA THR A 110 -3.42 -8.70 -1.87
C THR A 110 -3.85 -9.92 -1.08
N GLN A 111 -3.39 -11.12 -1.44
CA GLN A 111 -3.68 -12.35 -0.70
C GLN A 111 -3.26 -12.23 0.76
N ILE A 112 -2.04 -11.81 1.02
CA ILE A 112 -1.50 -11.64 2.37
C ILE A 112 -2.35 -10.64 3.19
N LEU A 113 -2.71 -9.49 2.60
CA LEU A 113 -3.53 -8.49 3.30
C LEU A 113 -4.90 -9.05 3.68
N MET A 114 -5.55 -9.75 2.75
CA MET A 114 -6.87 -10.37 2.98
C MET A 114 -6.81 -11.45 4.06
N ASP A 115 -5.76 -12.30 4.05
CA ASP A 115 -5.59 -13.36 5.03
C ASP A 115 -5.28 -12.79 6.44
N ILE A 116 -4.47 -11.73 6.52
CA ILE A 116 -4.25 -11.03 7.80
C ILE A 116 -5.55 -10.42 8.31
N ALA A 117 -6.36 -9.81 7.44
CA ALA A 117 -7.66 -9.30 7.84
C ALA A 117 -8.58 -10.42 8.38
N ASN A 118 -8.58 -11.58 7.74
CA ASN A 118 -9.32 -12.75 8.22
C ASN A 118 -8.79 -13.24 9.59
N GLN A 119 -7.46 -13.33 9.78
CA GLN A 119 -6.84 -13.74 11.04
C GLN A 119 -7.17 -12.79 12.19
N THR A 120 -7.21 -11.50 11.90
CA THR A 120 -7.43 -10.45 12.92
C THR A 120 -8.89 -10.07 13.10
N ASN A 121 -9.80 -10.67 12.32
CA ASN A 121 -11.20 -10.26 12.23
C ASN A 121 -11.35 -8.77 11.88
N GLY A 122 -10.49 -8.32 10.97
CA GLY A 122 -10.37 -6.94 10.53
C GLY A 122 -10.84 -6.72 9.10
N MET A 123 -10.50 -5.55 8.56
CA MET A 123 -10.87 -5.12 7.22
C MET A 123 -9.64 -4.56 6.49
N VAL A 124 -9.48 -4.91 5.21
CA VAL A 124 -8.43 -4.33 4.35
C VAL A 124 -8.87 -2.96 3.87
N ILE A 125 -8.04 -1.96 4.17
CA ILE A 125 -8.19 -0.59 3.67
C ILE A 125 -7.45 -0.45 2.34
N GLY A 126 -8.20 -0.09 1.30
CA GLY A 126 -7.65 0.16 -0.03
C GLY A 126 -6.99 1.51 -0.15
N THR A 127 -5.92 1.55 -0.91
CA THR A 127 -5.07 2.72 -1.10
C THR A 127 -5.24 3.38 -2.46
N GLY A 128 -5.83 2.69 -3.46
CA GLY A 128 -6.02 3.21 -4.81
C GLY A 128 -6.83 4.49 -4.86
N ASP A 129 -6.40 5.46 -5.66
CA ASP A 129 -7.03 6.76 -5.80
C ASP A 129 -7.97 6.86 -7.03
N MET A 130 -8.69 7.97 -7.13
CA MET A 130 -9.64 8.19 -8.24
C MET A 130 -8.93 8.27 -9.60
N SER A 131 -7.72 8.81 -9.67
CA SER A 131 -6.99 8.94 -10.94
C SER A 131 -6.54 7.60 -11.48
N GLU A 132 -6.10 6.69 -10.61
CA GLU A 132 -5.76 5.31 -10.97
C GLU A 132 -6.96 4.56 -11.52
N LEU A 133 -8.11 4.67 -10.85
CA LEU A 133 -9.36 4.06 -11.30
C LEU A 133 -9.86 4.65 -12.63
N ALA A 134 -9.79 5.97 -12.79
CA ALA A 134 -10.24 6.65 -14.00
C ALA A 134 -9.38 6.35 -15.24
N LEU A 135 -8.07 6.15 -15.02
CA LEU A 135 -7.11 5.86 -16.09
C LEU A 135 -6.92 4.35 -16.34
N GLY A 136 -7.51 3.49 -15.50
CA GLY A 136 -7.24 2.05 -15.51
C GLY A 136 -5.80 1.71 -15.09
N TRP A 137 -5.18 2.58 -14.33
CA TRP A 137 -3.79 2.42 -13.86
C TRP A 137 -3.76 1.58 -12.59
N ALA A 138 -4.09 0.33 -12.73
CA ALA A 138 -4.10 -0.64 -11.65
C ALA A 138 -3.81 -2.04 -12.20
N THR A 139 -3.20 -2.88 -11.37
CA THR A 139 -3.01 -4.30 -11.69
C THR A 139 -4.35 -5.02 -11.65
N TYR A 140 -4.61 -5.89 -12.63
CA TYR A 140 -5.88 -6.62 -12.69
C TYR A 140 -6.03 -7.60 -11.53
N ASN A 141 -7.05 -7.39 -10.69
CA ASN A 141 -7.32 -8.18 -9.48
C ASN A 141 -6.10 -8.32 -8.55
N GLY A 142 -5.34 -7.23 -8.40
CA GLY A 142 -4.18 -7.14 -7.53
C GLY A 142 -4.34 -6.05 -6.47
N ASP A 143 -3.43 -5.11 -6.44
CA ASP A 143 -3.28 -4.07 -5.41
C ASP A 143 -4.46 -3.11 -5.24
N HIS A 144 -5.34 -2.98 -6.25
CA HIS A 144 -6.58 -2.20 -6.14
C HIS A 144 -7.68 -2.94 -5.37
N MET A 145 -7.54 -4.24 -5.13
CA MET A 145 -8.54 -5.02 -4.41
C MET A 145 -8.46 -4.75 -2.91
N SER A 146 -9.59 -4.37 -2.34
CA SER A 146 -9.71 -4.09 -0.91
C SER A 146 -11.14 -4.29 -0.46
N MET A 147 -11.35 -4.27 0.85
CA MET A 147 -12.70 -4.33 1.43
C MET A 147 -13.32 -2.93 1.53
N TYR A 148 -12.50 -1.88 1.70
CA TYR A 148 -12.96 -0.49 1.76
C TYR A 148 -11.88 0.45 1.22
N GLY A 149 -12.17 1.14 0.11
CA GLY A 149 -11.25 2.10 -0.50
C GLY A 149 -11.46 3.52 0.02
N VAL A 150 -10.53 4.06 0.78
CA VAL A 150 -10.65 5.41 1.38
C VAL A 150 -10.30 6.52 0.39
N ASN A 151 -9.46 6.24 -0.61
CA ASN A 151 -8.98 7.23 -1.59
C ASN A 151 -9.75 7.23 -2.92
N VAL A 152 -10.73 6.35 -3.11
CA VAL A 152 -11.39 6.11 -4.41
C VAL A 152 -12.04 7.34 -5.05
N SER A 153 -12.40 8.35 -4.26
CA SER A 153 -12.97 9.61 -4.74
C SER A 153 -11.99 10.79 -4.72
N ILE A 154 -10.72 10.52 -4.42
CA ILE A 154 -9.69 11.55 -4.25
C ILE A 154 -8.72 11.49 -5.43
N PRO A 155 -8.61 12.54 -6.28
CA PRO A 155 -7.64 12.55 -7.38
C PRO A 155 -6.20 12.69 -6.84
N LYS A 156 -5.21 12.17 -7.58
CA LYS A 156 -3.79 12.16 -7.19
C LYS A 156 -3.26 13.52 -6.75
N THR A 157 -3.69 14.58 -7.40
CA THR A 157 -3.31 15.97 -7.04
C THR A 157 -3.81 16.35 -5.66
N LEU A 158 -5.03 15.95 -5.30
CA LEU A 158 -5.59 16.22 -3.98
C LEU A 158 -4.95 15.31 -2.91
N VAL A 159 -4.60 14.05 -3.24
CA VAL A 159 -3.81 13.18 -2.36
C VAL A 159 -2.53 13.88 -1.92
N ARG A 160 -1.77 14.43 -2.88
CA ARG A 160 -0.55 15.21 -2.60
C ARG A 160 -0.82 16.40 -1.69
N HIS A 161 -1.88 17.15 -1.97
CA HIS A 161 -2.24 18.33 -1.19
C HIS A 161 -2.61 17.97 0.26
N LEU A 162 -3.37 16.90 0.47
CA LEU A 162 -3.77 16.44 1.79
C LEU A 162 -2.59 15.93 2.62
N VAL A 163 -1.68 15.17 2.01
CA VAL A 163 -0.45 14.72 2.67
C VAL A 163 0.42 15.93 3.04
N ARG A 164 0.56 16.90 2.14
CA ARG A 164 1.28 18.16 2.41
C ARG A 164 0.66 18.93 3.57
N TYR A 165 -0.67 19.10 3.55
CA TYR A 165 -1.38 19.76 4.63
C TYR A 165 -1.12 19.08 5.99
N TYR A 166 -1.11 17.74 6.00
CA TYR A 166 -0.83 17.00 7.23
C TYR A 166 0.62 17.23 7.69
N ALA A 167 1.60 17.19 6.79
CA ALA A 167 3.00 17.45 7.10
C ALA A 167 3.20 18.86 7.70
N ASP A 168 2.60 19.88 7.09
CA ASP A 168 2.73 21.28 7.51
C ASP A 168 2.06 21.57 8.88
N ASN A 169 1.07 20.78 9.29
CA ASN A 169 0.33 20.94 10.55
C ASN A 169 0.71 19.89 11.62
N CYS A 170 1.62 18.96 11.31
CA CYS A 170 2.06 17.93 12.23
C CYS A 170 3.04 18.52 13.26
N LYS A 171 2.81 18.20 14.56
CA LYS A 171 3.73 18.60 15.63
C LYS A 171 4.98 17.72 15.73
N ASP A 172 4.91 16.51 15.19
CA ASP A 172 6.00 15.57 15.17
C ASP A 172 6.90 15.86 13.95
N LYS A 173 8.10 16.38 14.25
CA LYS A 173 9.03 16.79 13.20
C LYS A 173 9.49 15.61 12.32
N GLU A 174 9.80 14.47 12.93
CA GLU A 174 10.25 13.28 12.17
C GLU A 174 9.14 12.76 11.24
N LEU A 175 7.89 12.76 11.70
CA LEU A 175 6.75 12.44 10.87
C LEU A 175 6.58 13.46 9.74
N SER A 176 6.67 14.75 10.02
CA SER A 176 6.61 15.82 9.01
C SER A 176 7.69 15.64 7.94
N ASP A 177 8.96 15.47 8.37
CA ASP A 177 10.10 15.28 7.45
C ASP A 177 9.89 14.03 6.57
N THR A 178 9.39 12.93 7.14
CA THR A 178 9.08 11.70 6.39
C THR A 178 7.97 11.94 5.36
N LEU A 179 6.91 12.66 5.72
CA LEU A 179 5.83 12.99 4.78
C LEU A 179 6.30 13.89 3.64
N LEU A 180 7.20 14.83 3.91
CA LEU A 180 7.82 15.66 2.88
C LEU A 180 8.73 14.83 1.96
N ASP A 181 9.50 13.89 2.49
CA ASP A 181 10.30 12.96 1.69
C ASP A 181 9.45 12.08 0.76
N ILE A 182 8.30 11.60 1.27
CA ILE A 182 7.33 10.85 0.45
C ILE A 182 6.78 11.73 -0.70
N LEU A 183 6.47 12.99 -0.44
CA LEU A 183 6.01 13.95 -1.44
C LEU A 183 7.04 14.24 -2.53
N ASP A 184 8.32 14.22 -2.17
CA ASP A 184 9.46 14.46 -3.07
C ASP A 184 9.93 13.18 -3.77
N THR A 185 9.37 12.02 -3.40
CA THR A 185 9.68 10.76 -4.08
C THR A 185 9.02 10.75 -5.47
N PRO A 186 9.78 10.52 -6.54
CA PRO A 186 9.21 10.38 -7.89
C PRO A 186 8.20 9.24 -7.94
N VAL A 187 7.14 9.43 -8.73
CA VAL A 187 6.20 8.34 -9.02
C VAL A 187 6.94 7.27 -9.81
N SER A 188 7.12 6.12 -9.19
CA SER A 188 7.85 4.99 -9.78
C SER A 188 6.97 3.74 -9.79
N PRO A 189 7.11 2.85 -10.78
CA PRO A 189 6.45 1.55 -10.74
C PRO A 189 7.08 0.72 -9.61
N GLU A 190 6.29 0.43 -8.58
CA GLU A 190 6.74 -0.32 -7.39
C GLU A 190 7.01 -1.81 -7.66
N LEU A 191 6.61 -2.30 -8.83
CA LEU A 191 6.65 -3.71 -9.20
C LEU A 191 7.82 -4.07 -10.12
N LEU A 192 8.44 -3.07 -10.74
CA LEU A 192 9.58 -3.27 -11.63
C LEU A 192 10.89 -2.94 -10.93
N PRO A 193 11.94 -3.76 -11.09
CA PRO A 193 13.25 -3.41 -10.57
C PRO A 193 13.76 -2.13 -11.27
N PRO A 194 14.56 -1.29 -10.57
CA PRO A 194 15.21 -0.15 -11.18
C PRO A 194 16.13 -0.62 -12.32
N GLN A 195 16.23 0.17 -13.40
CA GLN A 195 17.15 -0.12 -14.50
C GLN A 195 18.62 0.03 -14.05
N GLU A 196 19.57 -0.60 -14.76
CA GLU A 196 20.99 -0.58 -14.41
C GLU A 196 21.59 0.83 -14.35
N ASP A 197 21.02 1.79 -15.08
CA ASP A 197 21.41 3.20 -15.08
C ASP A 197 20.70 4.03 -13.98
N GLY A 198 19.90 3.39 -13.11
CA GLY A 198 19.13 4.05 -12.07
C GLY A 198 17.88 4.79 -12.58
N THR A 199 17.60 4.73 -13.89
CA THR A 199 16.34 5.27 -14.43
C THR A 199 15.17 4.34 -14.09
N ILE A 200 14.02 4.94 -13.85
CA ILE A 200 12.80 4.21 -13.52
C ILE A 200 12.00 4.04 -14.80
N ALA A 201 11.75 2.80 -15.21
CA ALA A 201 10.89 2.53 -16.33
C ALA A 201 9.46 2.96 -15.99
N VAL A 202 8.88 3.84 -16.78
CA VAL A 202 7.45 4.16 -16.68
C VAL A 202 6.71 3.00 -17.36
N SER A 203 6.08 2.14 -16.58
CA SER A 203 5.29 1.04 -17.12
C SER A 203 3.95 1.58 -17.65
N TYR A 204 3.74 1.46 -18.95
CA TYR A 204 2.43 1.71 -19.59
C TYR A 204 1.58 0.44 -19.64
N THR A 205 1.98 -0.66 -19.00
CA THR A 205 1.29 -1.95 -19.06
C THR A 205 -0.09 -1.92 -18.39
N HIS A 206 -0.32 -0.98 -17.49
CA HIS A 206 -1.62 -0.79 -16.84
C HIS A 206 -2.72 -0.28 -17.78
N LEU A 207 -2.38 0.25 -18.93
CA LEU A 207 -3.36 0.75 -19.93
C LEU A 207 -3.85 -0.34 -20.91
N ARG A 208 -3.42 -1.60 -20.72
CA ARG A 208 -3.74 -2.72 -21.63
C ARG A 208 -4.47 -3.86 -20.92
N ALA A 209 -5.36 -3.53 -19.99
CA ALA A 209 -6.27 -4.54 -19.44
C ALA A 209 -7.44 -4.79 -20.40
#